data_3642d6a718c220a896115601940ce2fa
#
_entry.id   3642d6a718c220a896115601940ce2fa
#
_cell.length_a   1.000
_cell.length_b   1.000
_cell.length_c   1.000
_cell.angle_alpha   90.00
_cell.angle_beta   90.00
_cell.angle_gamma   90.00
#
_symmetry.space_group_name_H-M   'P 1'
#
loop_
_entity.id
_entity.type
_entity.pdbx_description
1 polymer ?
#
loop_
_entity_poly.entity_id
_entity_poly.type
_entity_poly.pdbx_seq_one_letter_code
_entity_poly.pdbx_strand_id
1 'polypeptide(L)'
;MSEFTHANMSPWGYIYDAETLPDFLNAAEFNAFTNGKFGFDTRIGANIPAATEAIRNYCGWHVSPNLTCGMIYNVRDLRDAFTGPDLLVQLPATFVTSIEKIILNAVMNQQTGEYEGDDKTDDYDLGGDGLLRIYDVGFLDRKSKIFIKYTAGYPDNKIHDIKELTAHRVTHAVTSSYGVMSEAAGGVSVSYNASWAGNTRSTALPDDNREVLNPYKVKGVF
;
A
#
# COMPACT_ATOMS: atom_id res chain seq x y z
N MET A 1 -0.22 -18.33 21.02
CA MET A 1 0.56 -18.09 19.75
C MET A 1 0.46 -16.62 19.45
N SER A 2 1.48 -16.00 18.90
CA SER A 2 1.39 -14.58 18.49
C SER A 2 0.32 -14.39 17.41
N GLU A 3 -0.41 -13.27 17.42
CA GLU A 3 -1.38 -12.91 16.36
C GLU A 3 -0.75 -12.88 14.97
N PHE A 4 0.57 -12.67 14.89
CA PHE A 4 1.35 -12.59 13.66
C PHE A 4 2.62 -13.43 13.80
N THR A 5 3.04 -14.09 12.71
CA THR A 5 4.29 -14.85 12.65
C THR A 5 5.48 -13.89 12.49
N HIS A 6 5.35 -12.89 11.62
CA HIS A 6 6.36 -11.87 11.32
C HIS A 6 5.71 -10.48 11.40
N ALA A 7 5.49 -9.98 12.63
CA ALA A 7 4.84 -8.68 12.82
C ALA A 7 5.78 -7.52 12.45
N ASN A 8 5.56 -6.90 11.30
CA ASN A 8 6.24 -5.68 10.89
C ASN A 8 5.29 -4.49 10.83
N MET A 9 5.76 -3.34 11.33
CA MET A 9 5.01 -2.09 11.23
C MET A 9 5.20 -1.49 9.86
N SER A 10 4.10 -1.24 9.16
CA SER A 10 4.13 -0.53 7.88
C SER A 10 4.39 0.97 8.07
N PRO A 11 4.94 1.67 7.06
CA PRO A 11 5.02 3.13 7.09
C PRO A 11 3.65 3.82 7.18
N TRP A 12 2.58 3.11 6.86
CA TRP A 12 1.20 3.62 6.83
C TRP A 12 0.41 3.30 8.12
N GLY A 13 1.09 2.82 9.18
CA GLY A 13 0.53 2.72 10.53
C GLY A 13 -0.23 1.43 10.85
N TYR A 14 -0.17 0.40 10.01
CA TYR A 14 -0.72 -0.93 10.31
C TYR A 14 0.39 -1.98 10.41
N ILE A 15 0.11 -3.11 11.05
CA ILE A 15 0.99 -4.27 11.15
C ILE A 15 0.71 -5.18 9.96
N TYR A 16 1.73 -5.79 9.37
CA TYR A 16 1.59 -6.84 8.37
C TYR A 16 2.44 -8.07 8.72
N ASP A 17 1.97 -9.26 8.31
CA ASP A 17 2.64 -10.54 8.58
C ASP A 17 3.45 -10.99 7.36
N ALA A 18 4.63 -10.41 7.21
CA ALA A 18 5.65 -10.84 6.27
C ALA A 18 7.03 -10.34 6.70
N GLU A 19 8.08 -11.06 6.39
CA GLU A 19 9.46 -10.62 6.66
C GLU A 19 9.80 -9.33 5.91
N THR A 20 9.44 -9.28 4.64
CA THR A 20 9.64 -8.12 3.76
C THR A 20 8.49 -8.00 2.76
N LEU A 21 8.22 -6.79 2.31
CA LEU A 21 7.30 -6.56 1.19
C LEU A 21 8.06 -6.75 -0.12
N PRO A 22 7.69 -7.74 -0.97
CA PRO A 22 8.34 -7.95 -2.26
C PRO A 22 8.07 -6.78 -3.21
N ASP A 23 9.01 -6.53 -4.12
CA ASP A 23 8.80 -5.57 -5.20
C ASP A 23 7.66 -6.01 -6.13
N PHE A 24 7.04 -5.05 -6.86
CA PHE A 24 5.97 -5.38 -7.79
C PHE A 24 6.44 -6.19 -9.01
N LEU A 25 7.72 -6.09 -9.36
CA LEU A 25 8.33 -6.95 -10.37
C LEU A 25 9.80 -7.21 -10.04
N ASN A 26 10.31 -8.30 -10.56
CA ASN A 26 11.73 -8.63 -10.49
C ASN A 26 12.46 -8.29 -11.80
N ALA A 27 13.79 -8.45 -11.82
CA ALA A 27 14.59 -8.12 -12.99
C ALA A 27 14.26 -8.96 -14.24
N ALA A 28 13.82 -10.22 -14.07
CA ALA A 28 13.41 -11.07 -15.19
C ALA A 28 12.09 -10.61 -15.80
N GLU A 29 11.11 -10.25 -14.96
CA GLU A 29 9.85 -9.67 -15.39
C GLU A 29 10.07 -8.31 -16.10
N PHE A 30 10.95 -7.45 -15.53
CA PHE A 30 11.32 -6.19 -16.18
C PHE A 30 11.90 -6.42 -17.57
N ASN A 31 12.83 -7.39 -17.72
CA ASN A 31 13.37 -7.74 -19.02
C ASN A 31 12.31 -8.26 -19.99
N ALA A 32 11.31 -9.01 -19.50
CA ALA A 32 10.20 -9.45 -20.33
C ALA A 32 9.33 -8.25 -20.80
N PHE A 33 8.98 -7.31 -19.93
CA PHE A 33 8.26 -6.08 -20.29
C PHE A 33 9.01 -5.23 -21.31
N THR A 34 10.32 -5.19 -21.26
CA THR A 34 11.18 -4.37 -22.14
C THR A 34 11.73 -5.12 -23.34
N ASN A 35 11.29 -6.38 -23.57
CA ASN A 35 11.82 -7.27 -24.63
C ASN A 35 13.35 -7.38 -24.60
N GLY A 36 13.95 -7.43 -23.40
CA GLY A 36 15.38 -7.56 -23.19
C GLY A 36 16.22 -6.33 -23.58
N LYS A 37 15.60 -5.19 -23.86
CA LYS A 37 16.27 -3.97 -24.37
C LYS A 37 17.40 -3.46 -23.45
N PHE A 38 17.29 -3.67 -22.15
CA PHE A 38 18.25 -3.12 -21.17
C PHE A 38 19.26 -4.14 -20.63
N GLY A 39 19.09 -5.44 -20.97
CA GLY A 39 20.03 -6.51 -20.60
C GLY A 39 20.30 -6.57 -19.09
N PHE A 40 21.59 -6.57 -18.73
CA PHE A 40 22.04 -6.65 -17.33
C PHE A 40 22.45 -5.28 -16.77
N ASP A 41 21.75 -4.21 -17.09
CA ASP A 41 22.05 -2.91 -16.49
C ASP A 41 21.90 -2.97 -14.97
N THR A 42 22.98 -2.74 -14.24
CA THR A 42 23.03 -2.82 -12.76
C THR A 42 22.10 -1.82 -12.09
N ARG A 43 21.72 -0.73 -12.78
CA ARG A 43 20.79 0.29 -12.29
C ARG A 43 19.36 -0.23 -12.14
N ILE A 44 18.99 -1.29 -12.88
CA ILE A 44 17.65 -1.89 -12.82
C ILE A 44 17.36 -2.37 -11.40
N GLY A 45 18.29 -3.13 -10.79
CA GLY A 45 18.13 -3.68 -9.44
C GLY A 45 17.89 -2.64 -8.36
N ALA A 46 18.45 -1.43 -8.51
CA ALA A 46 18.23 -0.32 -7.57
C ALA A 46 16.92 0.46 -7.85
N ASN A 47 16.51 0.55 -9.12
CA ASN A 47 15.35 1.35 -9.52
C ASN A 47 14.02 0.60 -9.35
N ILE A 48 14.00 -0.73 -9.37
CA ILE A 48 12.77 -1.50 -9.12
C ILE A 48 12.22 -1.25 -7.71
N PRO A 49 13.00 -1.41 -6.62
CA PRO A 49 12.52 -1.10 -5.27
C PRO A 49 12.09 0.35 -5.13
N ALA A 50 12.85 1.30 -5.69
CA ALA A 50 12.52 2.72 -5.62
C ALA A 50 11.19 3.05 -6.33
N ALA A 51 10.92 2.44 -7.49
CA ALA A 51 9.67 2.60 -8.22
C ALA A 51 8.49 1.97 -7.45
N THR A 52 8.71 0.76 -6.88
CA THR A 52 7.71 0.07 -6.04
C THR A 52 7.33 0.91 -4.83
N GLU A 53 8.31 1.42 -4.10
CA GLU A 53 8.08 2.26 -2.92
C GLU A 53 7.34 3.56 -3.27
N ALA A 54 7.69 4.21 -4.37
CA ALA A 54 7.01 5.42 -4.81
C ALA A 54 5.52 5.18 -5.13
N ILE A 55 5.19 4.04 -5.75
CA ILE A 55 3.81 3.64 -6.03
C ILE A 55 3.06 3.33 -4.73
N ARG A 56 3.64 2.55 -3.81
CA ARG A 56 3.04 2.27 -2.50
C ARG A 56 2.77 3.53 -1.70
N ASN A 57 3.73 4.44 -1.66
CA ASN A 57 3.58 5.72 -0.97
C ASN A 57 2.46 6.58 -1.58
N TYR A 58 2.26 6.54 -2.88
CA TYR A 58 1.14 7.22 -3.52
C TYR A 58 -0.20 6.56 -3.19
N CYS A 59 -0.25 5.23 -3.18
CA CYS A 59 -1.47 4.48 -2.86
C CYS A 59 -1.81 4.54 -1.36
N GLY A 60 -0.82 4.75 -0.48
CA GLY A 60 -0.99 4.84 0.96
C GLY A 60 -1.07 3.48 1.65
N TRP A 61 -0.64 2.39 0.98
CA TRP A 61 -0.61 1.03 1.52
C TRP A 61 0.25 0.09 0.65
N HIS A 62 0.41 -1.18 1.08
CA HIS A 62 1.31 -2.12 0.38
C HIS A 62 0.84 -2.57 -1.02
N VAL A 63 -0.46 -2.48 -1.32
CA VAL A 63 -1.14 -2.84 -2.58
C VAL A 63 -1.10 -4.35 -2.88
N SER A 64 0.06 -4.93 -2.95
CA SER A 64 0.35 -6.36 -3.19
C SER A 64 1.61 -6.75 -2.40
N PRO A 65 1.71 -8.01 -1.99
CA PRO A 65 0.80 -9.15 -2.16
C PRO A 65 -0.38 -9.15 -1.18
N ASN A 66 -1.23 -10.19 -1.26
CA ASN A 66 -2.28 -10.42 -0.27
C ASN A 66 -1.66 -10.91 1.05
N LEU A 67 -1.82 -10.14 2.13
CA LEU A 67 -1.19 -10.36 3.43
C LEU A 67 -2.18 -10.22 4.57
N THR A 68 -1.93 -10.95 5.66
CA THR A 68 -2.60 -10.70 6.93
C THR A 68 -2.07 -9.40 7.54
N CYS A 69 -3.00 -8.51 7.85
CA CYS A 69 -2.75 -7.18 8.39
C CYS A 69 -3.48 -6.99 9.73
N GLY A 70 -2.96 -6.09 10.55
CA GLY A 70 -3.61 -5.69 11.80
C GLY A 70 -3.56 -4.19 11.99
N MET A 71 -4.68 -3.59 12.37
CA MET A 71 -4.78 -2.16 12.65
C MET A 71 -5.33 -1.92 14.05
N ILE A 72 -4.76 -0.93 14.74
CA ILE A 72 -5.23 -0.49 16.05
C ILE A 72 -5.75 0.93 15.91
N TYR A 73 -7.01 1.12 16.20
CA TYR A 73 -7.65 2.42 16.25
C TYR A 73 -7.84 2.87 17.70
N ASN A 74 -7.61 4.16 17.97
CA ASN A 74 -8.04 4.74 19.23
C ASN A 74 -9.44 5.32 19.05
N VAL A 75 -10.36 5.01 19.93
CA VAL A 75 -11.77 5.49 19.86
C VAL A 75 -11.85 7.02 19.83
N ARG A 76 -10.92 7.72 20.50
CA ARG A 76 -10.87 9.20 20.49
C ARG A 76 -10.69 9.79 19.08
N ASP A 77 -10.01 9.04 18.19
CA ASP A 77 -9.67 9.50 16.84
C ASP A 77 -10.81 9.17 15.83
N LEU A 78 -11.81 8.39 16.28
CA LEU A 78 -12.95 7.90 15.49
C LEU A 78 -14.28 8.62 15.80
N ARG A 79 -14.24 9.85 16.33
CA ARG A 79 -15.46 10.55 16.80
C ARG A 79 -16.56 10.68 15.76
N ASP A 80 -16.17 10.98 14.53
CA ASP A 80 -17.12 11.20 13.43
C ASP A 80 -17.48 9.89 12.69
N ALA A 81 -16.92 8.78 13.14
CA ALA A 81 -17.14 7.45 12.58
C ALA A 81 -18.36 6.72 13.18
N PHE A 82 -18.93 7.25 14.27
CA PHE A 82 -20.11 6.66 14.90
C PHE A 82 -21.40 7.09 14.18
N THR A 83 -22.17 6.09 13.74
CA THR A 83 -23.49 6.29 13.12
C THR A 83 -24.54 5.59 13.97
N GLY A 84 -25.03 6.28 15.00
CA GLY A 84 -25.91 5.68 16.01
C GLY A 84 -25.16 4.62 16.83
N PRO A 85 -25.64 3.37 16.91
CA PRO A 85 -24.98 2.28 17.63
C PRO A 85 -23.80 1.65 16.85
N ASP A 86 -23.65 1.98 15.57
CA ASP A 86 -22.66 1.38 14.69
C ASP A 86 -21.41 2.24 14.55
N LEU A 87 -20.31 1.61 14.20
CA LEU A 87 -19.03 2.25 13.93
C LEU A 87 -18.58 2.00 12.48
N LEU A 88 -18.26 3.08 11.78
CA LEU A 88 -17.67 3.02 10.44
C LEU A 88 -16.17 3.26 10.53
N VAL A 89 -15.37 2.32 10.01
CA VAL A 89 -13.91 2.40 10.01
C VAL A 89 -13.38 2.22 8.61
N GLN A 90 -12.55 3.14 8.15
CA GLN A 90 -11.81 2.97 6.90
C GLN A 90 -10.54 2.16 7.18
N LEU A 91 -10.44 0.97 6.62
CA LEU A 91 -9.21 0.19 6.63
C LEU A 91 -8.18 0.82 5.68
N PRO A 92 -6.88 0.75 6.01
CA PRO A 92 -5.83 1.28 5.16
C PRO A 92 -5.53 0.33 3.98
N ALA A 93 -6.56 -0.08 3.25
CA ALA A 93 -6.50 -0.96 2.10
C ALA A 93 -7.77 -0.81 1.25
N THR A 94 -7.65 -0.86 -0.08
CA THR A 94 -8.79 -0.83 -1.00
C THR A 94 -9.29 -2.21 -1.43
N PHE A 95 -8.47 -3.24 -1.21
CA PHE A 95 -8.82 -4.63 -1.52
C PHE A 95 -8.62 -5.49 -0.30
N VAL A 96 -9.69 -5.64 0.49
CA VAL A 96 -9.75 -6.49 1.68
C VAL A 96 -10.50 -7.76 1.30
N THR A 97 -9.89 -8.91 1.56
CA THR A 97 -10.45 -10.22 1.18
C THR A 97 -11.21 -10.89 2.32
N SER A 98 -10.80 -10.64 3.56
CA SER A 98 -11.47 -11.17 4.75
C SER A 98 -11.15 -10.33 5.98
N ILE A 99 -12.08 -10.31 6.92
CA ILE A 99 -11.85 -9.89 8.29
C ILE A 99 -11.68 -11.16 9.12
N GLU A 100 -10.60 -11.23 9.88
CA GLU A 100 -10.25 -12.39 10.68
C GLU A 100 -10.63 -12.20 12.16
N LYS A 101 -10.55 -10.96 12.64
CA LYS A 101 -10.83 -10.65 14.05
C LYS A 101 -11.18 -9.16 14.23
N ILE A 102 -12.19 -8.88 15.03
CA ILE A 102 -12.56 -7.53 15.47
C ILE A 102 -12.70 -7.55 16.99
N ILE A 103 -11.84 -6.82 17.69
CA ILE A 103 -11.86 -6.74 19.16
C ILE A 103 -12.07 -5.29 19.58
N LEU A 104 -13.17 -5.04 20.28
CA LEU A 104 -13.43 -3.76 20.94
C LEU A 104 -12.82 -3.78 22.35
N ASN A 105 -12.52 -2.60 22.88
CA ASN A 105 -11.82 -2.47 24.17
C ASN A 105 -10.50 -3.28 24.23
N ALA A 106 -9.81 -3.34 23.08
CA ALA A 106 -8.68 -4.23 22.86
C ALA A 106 -7.50 -3.93 23.81
N VAL A 107 -7.05 -4.95 24.50
CA VAL A 107 -5.86 -4.95 25.35
C VAL A 107 -4.92 -6.06 24.88
N MET A 108 -3.66 -5.73 24.68
CA MET A 108 -2.66 -6.75 24.33
C MET A 108 -2.31 -7.59 25.54
N ASN A 109 -2.52 -8.88 25.46
CA ASN A 109 -2.02 -9.85 26.44
C ASN A 109 -0.51 -10.06 26.19
N GLN A 110 0.31 -9.63 27.14
CA GLN A 110 1.78 -9.69 27.01
C GLN A 110 2.34 -11.11 27.01
N GLN A 111 1.59 -12.09 27.53
CA GLN A 111 2.03 -13.48 27.60
C GLN A 111 1.77 -14.23 26.27
N THR A 112 0.62 -13.97 25.67
CA THR A 112 0.22 -14.64 24.41
C THR A 112 0.57 -13.83 23.17
N GLY A 113 0.72 -12.50 23.30
CA GLY A 113 0.87 -11.57 22.19
C GLY A 113 -0.43 -11.40 21.38
N GLU A 114 -1.58 -11.75 21.96
CA GLU A 114 -2.89 -11.64 21.34
C GLU A 114 -3.66 -10.45 21.92
N TYR A 115 -4.58 -9.89 21.11
CA TYR A 115 -5.51 -8.87 21.59
C TYR A 115 -6.76 -9.53 22.15
N GLU A 116 -7.14 -9.13 23.37
CA GLU A 116 -8.30 -9.58 24.12
C GLU A 116 -9.25 -8.41 24.36
N GLY A 117 -10.56 -8.68 24.41
CA GLY A 117 -11.63 -7.70 24.62
C GLY A 117 -12.97 -8.24 24.16
N ASP A 118 -13.87 -7.35 23.76
CA ASP A 118 -15.20 -7.70 23.28
C ASP A 118 -15.11 -8.10 21.79
N ASP A 119 -15.36 -9.38 21.50
CA ASP A 119 -15.27 -9.92 20.14
C ASP A 119 -16.53 -9.54 19.33
N LYS A 120 -16.30 -8.91 18.18
CA LYS A 120 -17.31 -8.49 17.19
C LYS A 120 -17.04 -9.05 15.79
N THR A 121 -16.31 -10.16 15.71
CA THR A 121 -15.86 -10.74 14.43
C THR A 121 -17.04 -11.21 13.54
N ASP A 122 -18.21 -11.46 14.10
CA ASP A 122 -19.40 -11.88 13.33
C ASP A 122 -20.39 -10.74 13.06
N ASP A 123 -20.14 -9.54 13.64
CA ASP A 123 -21.11 -8.41 13.64
C ASP A 123 -20.61 -7.26 12.74
N TYR A 124 -20.30 -7.52 11.47
CA TYR A 124 -19.79 -6.48 10.56
C TYR A 124 -20.36 -6.58 9.14
N ASP A 125 -20.18 -5.49 8.40
CA ASP A 125 -20.31 -5.43 6.93
C ASP A 125 -19.07 -4.77 6.32
N LEU A 126 -18.58 -5.32 5.21
CA LEU A 126 -17.37 -4.86 4.54
C LEU A 126 -17.69 -4.34 3.14
N GLY A 127 -17.49 -3.04 2.93
CA GLY A 127 -17.58 -2.40 1.62
C GLY A 127 -16.39 -2.70 0.70
N GLY A 128 -16.62 -2.57 -0.60
CA GLY A 128 -15.63 -2.91 -1.62
C GLY A 128 -14.39 -2.01 -1.66
N ASP A 129 -14.39 -0.91 -0.91
CA ASP A 129 -13.29 0.06 -0.83
C ASP A 129 -12.57 0.03 0.53
N GLY A 130 -12.78 -1.05 1.30
CA GLY A 130 -12.18 -1.21 2.64
C GLY A 130 -12.92 -0.45 3.73
N LEU A 131 -14.12 0.07 3.47
CA LEU A 131 -14.98 0.64 4.49
C LEU A 131 -15.64 -0.49 5.30
N LEU A 132 -15.32 -0.57 6.58
CA LEU A 132 -15.84 -1.57 7.51
C LEU A 132 -16.90 -0.92 8.41
N ARG A 133 -18.09 -1.51 8.45
CA ARG A 133 -19.14 -1.17 9.39
C ARG A 133 -19.24 -2.25 10.46
N ILE A 134 -19.07 -1.88 11.71
CA ILE A 134 -19.20 -2.76 12.88
C ILE A 134 -20.51 -2.42 13.57
N TYR A 135 -21.36 -3.43 13.75
CA TYR A 135 -22.71 -3.24 14.31
C TYR A 135 -22.70 -3.29 15.83
N ASP A 136 -23.58 -2.49 16.42
CA ASP A 136 -23.90 -2.50 17.85
C ASP A 136 -22.65 -2.52 18.74
N VAL A 137 -21.77 -1.56 18.54
CA VAL A 137 -20.49 -1.45 19.28
C VAL A 137 -20.68 -1.05 20.75
N GLY A 138 -21.90 -0.68 21.15
CA GLY A 138 -22.20 -0.27 22.51
C GLY A 138 -21.48 1.01 22.93
N PHE A 139 -21.23 1.14 24.22
CA PHE A 139 -20.50 2.29 24.76
C PHE A 139 -19.00 2.01 24.75
N LEU A 140 -18.26 2.80 23.99
CA LEU A 140 -16.79 2.78 23.99
C LEU A 140 -16.23 4.04 24.67
N ASP A 141 -15.37 3.85 25.68
CA ASP A 141 -14.65 4.96 26.31
C ASP A 141 -13.64 5.54 25.30
N ARG A 142 -13.34 6.83 25.42
CA ARG A 142 -12.34 7.55 24.63
C ARG A 142 -10.93 6.96 24.72
N LYS A 143 -10.63 6.22 25.78
CA LYS A 143 -9.36 5.51 25.98
C LYS A 143 -9.35 4.12 25.39
N SER A 144 -10.52 3.61 24.97
CA SER A 144 -10.62 2.29 24.37
C SER A 144 -9.88 2.23 23.05
N LYS A 145 -9.39 1.05 22.75
CA LYS A 145 -8.76 0.70 21.46
C LYS A 145 -9.61 -0.34 20.75
N ILE A 146 -9.56 -0.31 19.44
CA ILE A 146 -10.18 -1.31 18.58
C ILE A 146 -9.07 -1.97 17.80
N PHE A 147 -8.96 -3.28 17.87
CA PHE A 147 -8.04 -4.06 17.07
C PHE A 147 -8.81 -4.78 15.97
N ILE A 148 -8.35 -4.64 14.74
CA ILE A 148 -8.93 -5.31 13.57
C ILE A 148 -7.82 -6.07 12.86
N LYS A 149 -8.00 -7.41 12.74
CA LYS A 149 -7.15 -8.28 11.95
C LYS A 149 -7.87 -8.66 10.66
N TYR A 150 -7.21 -8.43 9.55
CA TYR A 150 -7.81 -8.60 8.22
C TYR A 150 -6.76 -9.06 7.21
N THR A 151 -7.22 -9.66 6.12
CA THR A 151 -6.37 -10.00 4.99
C THR A 151 -6.64 -9.02 3.84
N ALA A 152 -5.58 -8.37 3.36
CA ALA A 152 -5.68 -7.38 2.29
C ALA A 152 -4.51 -7.47 1.32
N GLY A 153 -4.73 -7.00 0.10
CA GLY A 153 -3.75 -6.95 -0.97
C GLY A 153 -4.25 -7.63 -2.24
N TYR A 154 -3.91 -7.04 -3.35
CA TYR A 154 -4.19 -7.63 -4.65
C TYR A 154 -3.28 -8.83 -4.89
N PRO A 155 -3.81 -9.96 -5.41
CA PRO A 155 -2.97 -11.03 -5.88
C PRO A 155 -2.18 -10.60 -7.12
N ASP A 156 -1.03 -11.22 -7.35
CA ASP A 156 -0.07 -10.85 -8.37
C ASP A 156 -0.67 -10.76 -9.80
N ASN A 157 -1.63 -11.61 -10.11
CA ASN A 157 -2.33 -11.63 -11.40
C ASN A 157 -3.33 -10.48 -11.60
N LYS A 158 -3.59 -9.66 -10.60
CA LYS A 158 -4.51 -8.51 -10.68
C LYS A 158 -3.81 -7.15 -10.66
N ILE A 159 -2.47 -7.12 -10.66
CA ILE A 159 -1.67 -5.89 -10.63
C ILE A 159 -0.82 -5.69 -11.89
N HIS A 160 -1.30 -6.19 -13.03
CA HIS A 160 -0.53 -6.11 -14.28
C HIS A 160 -0.24 -4.67 -14.71
N ASP A 161 -1.20 -3.78 -14.57
CA ASP A 161 -1.08 -2.34 -14.81
C ASP A 161 -0.06 -1.67 -13.88
N ILE A 162 0.00 -2.07 -12.60
CA ILE A 162 1.02 -1.60 -11.65
C ILE A 162 2.41 -2.12 -12.05
N LYS A 163 2.51 -3.38 -12.48
CA LYS A 163 3.76 -3.94 -12.98
C LYS A 163 4.25 -3.20 -14.22
N GLU A 164 3.37 -2.94 -15.18
CA GLU A 164 3.67 -2.17 -16.37
C GLU A 164 4.11 -0.74 -16.02
N LEU A 165 3.40 -0.07 -15.13
CA LEU A 165 3.77 1.25 -14.63
C LEU A 165 5.14 1.24 -13.95
N THR A 166 5.42 0.22 -13.13
CA THR A 166 6.72 0.04 -12.49
C THR A 166 7.82 -0.13 -13.54
N ALA A 167 7.61 -1.00 -14.54
CA ALA A 167 8.56 -1.19 -15.63
C ALA A 167 8.80 0.09 -16.43
N HIS A 168 7.76 0.87 -16.70
CA HIS A 168 7.86 2.16 -17.37
C HIS A 168 8.71 3.16 -16.56
N ARG A 169 8.50 3.24 -15.24
CA ARG A 169 9.28 4.11 -14.36
C ARG A 169 10.76 3.71 -14.30
N VAL A 170 11.04 2.42 -14.17
CA VAL A 170 12.42 1.90 -14.19
C VAL A 170 13.09 2.20 -15.54
N THR A 171 12.37 1.96 -16.65
CA THR A 171 12.87 2.29 -18.00
C THR A 171 13.26 3.76 -18.08
N HIS A 172 12.38 4.64 -17.62
CA HIS A 172 12.66 6.08 -17.63
C HIS A 172 13.90 6.43 -16.79
N ALA A 173 14.00 5.88 -15.57
CA ALA A 173 15.14 6.13 -14.68
C ALA A 173 16.48 5.63 -15.26
N VAL A 174 16.44 4.54 -16.01
CA VAL A 174 17.64 3.96 -16.65
C VAL A 174 18.04 4.70 -17.92
N THR A 175 17.06 5.22 -18.69
CA THR A 175 17.33 5.92 -19.95
C THR A 175 17.59 7.42 -19.78
N SER A 176 17.08 8.04 -18.71
CA SER A 176 17.27 9.47 -18.48
C SER A 176 18.68 9.72 -17.94
N SER A 177 19.44 10.54 -18.62
CA SER A 177 20.69 11.12 -18.09
C SER A 177 20.33 12.15 -17.02
N TYR A 178 20.90 12.05 -15.83
CA TYR A 178 20.67 13.00 -14.74
C TYR A 178 20.97 14.43 -15.18
N GLY A 179 19.93 15.28 -15.20
CA GLY A 179 20.07 16.71 -15.49
C GLY A 179 20.19 17.08 -16.98
N VAL A 180 20.09 16.12 -17.91
CA VAL A 180 20.11 16.40 -19.35
C VAL A 180 18.68 16.58 -19.87
N MET A 181 18.37 17.81 -20.31
CA MET A 181 17.07 18.14 -20.91
C MET A 181 17.01 17.83 -22.42
N SER A 182 18.17 17.82 -23.10
CA SER A 182 18.27 17.44 -24.50
C SER A 182 19.71 17.01 -24.83
N GLU A 183 19.83 16.06 -25.73
CA GLU A 183 21.11 15.63 -26.28
C GLU A 183 21.07 15.81 -27.79
N ALA A 184 22.16 16.31 -28.37
CA ALA A 184 22.29 16.43 -29.82
C ALA A 184 23.62 15.79 -30.25
N ALA A 185 23.56 14.85 -31.18
CA ALA A 185 24.71 14.22 -31.79
C ALA A 185 24.45 13.93 -33.27
N GLY A 186 25.39 14.29 -34.15
CA GLY A 186 25.33 13.94 -35.56
C GLY A 186 24.10 14.47 -36.33
N GLY A 187 23.52 15.61 -35.91
CA GLY A 187 22.34 16.19 -36.55
C GLY A 187 21.00 15.64 -36.03
N VAL A 188 21.04 14.71 -35.06
CA VAL A 188 19.84 14.22 -34.36
C VAL A 188 19.78 14.87 -32.99
N SER A 189 18.64 15.47 -32.64
CA SER A 189 18.38 16.01 -31.32
C SER A 189 17.28 15.19 -30.63
N VAL A 190 17.56 14.71 -29.42
CA VAL A 190 16.59 14.04 -28.56
C VAL A 190 16.30 14.98 -27.39
N SER A 191 15.06 15.38 -27.26
CA SER A 191 14.58 16.17 -26.12
C SER A 191 13.88 15.25 -25.11
N TYR A 192 14.30 15.34 -23.86
CA TYR A 192 13.65 14.64 -22.76
C TYR A 192 12.58 15.55 -22.16
N ASN A 193 11.46 14.96 -21.76
CA ASN A 193 10.35 15.75 -21.20
C ASN A 193 10.79 16.44 -19.91
N ALA A 194 10.75 17.78 -19.92
CA ALA A 194 11.22 18.61 -18.81
C ALA A 194 10.49 18.37 -17.48
N SER A 195 9.26 17.83 -17.52
CA SER A 195 8.50 17.47 -16.30
C SER A 195 9.21 16.39 -15.46
N TRP A 196 10.11 15.62 -16.05
CA TRP A 196 10.93 14.62 -15.37
C TRP A 196 12.33 15.14 -14.98
N ALA A 197 12.90 16.03 -15.74
CA ALA A 197 14.26 16.55 -15.53
C ALA A 197 14.37 17.46 -14.30
N GLY A 198 13.28 18.13 -13.89
CA GLY A 198 13.28 19.08 -12.77
C GLY A 198 13.02 18.46 -11.40
N ASN A 199 12.65 17.20 -11.30
CA ASN A 199 12.07 16.63 -10.07
C ASN A 199 12.82 15.39 -9.55
N THR A 200 14.16 15.44 -9.57
CA THR A 200 15.03 14.36 -9.05
C THR A 200 14.92 14.13 -7.53
N ARG A 201 14.10 14.91 -6.82
CA ARG A 201 13.78 14.74 -5.40
C ARG A 201 12.29 14.55 -5.12
N SER A 202 11.43 14.63 -6.12
CA SER A 202 10.01 14.44 -5.91
C SER A 202 9.68 12.94 -6.03
N THR A 203 9.26 12.35 -4.93
CA THR A 203 8.52 11.07 -4.89
C THR A 203 7.16 11.19 -5.56
N ALA A 204 6.79 12.39 -6.03
CA ALA A 204 5.55 12.65 -6.73
C ALA A 204 5.52 11.92 -8.08
N LEU A 205 4.49 11.13 -8.28
CA LEU A 205 4.19 10.51 -9.55
C LEU A 205 3.70 11.58 -10.54
N PRO A 206 4.10 11.54 -11.81
CA PRO A 206 3.51 12.37 -12.85
C PRO A 206 2.00 12.21 -12.91
N ASP A 207 1.30 13.25 -13.33
CA ASP A 207 -0.17 13.24 -13.35
C ASP A 207 -0.76 12.13 -14.23
N ASP A 208 -0.14 11.83 -15.35
CA ASP A 208 -0.55 10.75 -16.27
C ASP A 208 -0.55 9.37 -15.58
N ASN A 209 0.32 9.15 -14.61
CA ASN A 209 0.42 7.88 -13.89
C ASN A 209 -0.56 7.79 -12.71
N ARG A 210 -1.11 8.92 -12.27
CA ARG A 210 -2.04 8.96 -11.13
C ARG A 210 -3.40 8.35 -11.48
N GLU A 211 -3.84 8.50 -12.71
CA GLU A 211 -5.13 7.92 -13.15
C GLU A 211 -5.12 6.39 -13.02
N VAL A 212 -4.02 5.74 -13.42
CA VAL A 212 -3.85 4.29 -13.30
C VAL A 212 -3.86 3.84 -11.83
N LEU A 213 -3.33 4.66 -10.93
CA LEU A 213 -3.20 4.34 -9.50
C LEU A 213 -4.40 4.73 -8.65
N ASN A 214 -5.31 5.57 -9.16
CA ASN A 214 -6.48 6.02 -8.39
C ASN A 214 -7.36 4.88 -7.85
N PRO A 215 -7.59 3.77 -8.58
CA PRO A 215 -8.35 2.63 -8.06
C PRO A 215 -7.68 1.93 -6.87
N TYR A 216 -6.36 2.05 -6.77
CA TYR A 216 -5.55 1.42 -5.71
C TYR A 216 -5.30 2.34 -4.52
N LYS A 217 -5.65 3.61 -4.64
CA LYS A 217 -5.40 4.60 -3.60
C LYS A 217 -6.44 4.51 -2.49
N VAL A 218 -5.98 4.40 -1.25
CA VAL A 218 -6.86 4.54 -0.09
C VAL A 218 -7.44 5.96 -0.07
N LYS A 219 -8.76 6.05 -0.06
CA LYS A 219 -9.46 7.33 0.06
C LYS A 219 -9.33 7.78 1.50
N GLY A 220 -8.43 8.75 1.75
CA GLY A 220 -8.09 9.16 3.08
C GLY A 220 -9.30 9.69 3.87
N VAL A 221 -9.48 9.11 5.04
CA VAL A 221 -10.02 9.74 6.22
C VAL A 221 -8.85 9.78 7.20
N PHE A 222 -7.99 10.77 7.06
CA PHE A 222 -6.96 11.10 8.04
C PHE A 222 -7.08 12.55 8.44
#